data_b4dbff0046820edd9ff1755b6d6a45ce
#
_entry.id   b4dbff0046820edd9ff1755b6d6a45ce
#
_cell.length_a   1.000
_cell.length_b   1.000
_cell.length_c   1.000
_cell.angle_alpha   90.00
_cell.angle_beta   90.00
_cell.angle_gamma   90.00
#
_symmetry.space_group_name_H-M   'P 1'
#
loop_
_entity.id
_entity.type
_entity.pdbx_description
1 polymer ?
#
loop_
_entity_poly.entity_id
_entity_poly.type
_entity_poly.pdbx_seq_one_letter_code
_entity_poly.pdbx_strand_id
1 'polypeptide(L)'
;MLVAFVTTTLVPLDVLRETNQDLLEVVRVGAPWFPLVVFSFIAMVAVSNTSLINLMMASRLLYGMSNEGVIPRIFGAVHQRRRTPWVAIIFTTAIALALAARSDVARLGGTTALLLLCVFALVNVAVLVLRRHTVGHAHYRAPTFCPILGFFSCAYLAMPFVRGDLSQYAIAGVLLLIGIALYTINLLLERRGAIDTGTSAG
;
A
#
# COMPACT_ATOMS: atom_id res chain seq x y z
N MET A 1 6.16 19.68 2.68
CA MET A 1 5.84 21.11 2.71
C MET A 1 6.92 21.95 2.02
N LEU A 2 8.19 21.96 2.47
CA LEU A 2 9.26 22.76 1.85
C LEU A 2 9.46 22.48 0.35
N VAL A 3 9.52 21.21 -0.05
CA VAL A 3 9.67 20.82 -1.47
C VAL A 3 8.50 21.36 -2.31
N ALA A 4 7.27 21.19 -1.84
CA ALA A 4 6.09 21.67 -2.55
C ALA A 4 6.09 23.21 -2.69
N PHE A 5 6.49 23.91 -1.63
CA PHE A 5 6.61 25.37 -1.65
C PHE A 5 7.67 25.83 -2.66
N VAL A 6 8.86 25.23 -2.63
CA VAL A 6 9.94 25.56 -3.58
C VAL A 6 9.52 25.25 -5.02
N THR A 7 8.86 24.11 -5.25
CA THR A 7 8.38 23.73 -6.59
C THR A 7 7.41 24.75 -7.15
N THR A 8 6.42 25.17 -6.37
CA THR A 8 5.39 26.13 -6.82
C THR A 8 5.89 27.57 -6.94
N THR A 9 6.99 27.91 -6.26
CA THR A 9 7.60 29.25 -6.38
C THR A 9 8.58 29.36 -7.55
N LEU A 10 9.29 28.28 -7.90
CA LEU A 10 10.31 28.28 -8.95
C LEU A 10 9.76 27.97 -10.34
N VAL A 11 8.72 27.13 -10.43
CA VAL A 11 8.17 26.66 -11.71
C VAL A 11 6.69 27.04 -11.81
N PRO A 12 6.25 27.68 -12.93
CA PRO A 12 4.84 27.99 -13.17
C PRO A 12 3.99 26.72 -13.16
N LEU A 13 2.78 26.81 -12.60
CA LEU A 13 1.85 25.68 -12.47
C LEU A 13 1.47 25.03 -13.82
N ASP A 14 1.48 25.81 -14.90
CA ASP A 14 1.16 25.32 -16.24
C ASP A 14 2.23 24.34 -16.75
N VAL A 15 3.52 24.64 -16.49
CA VAL A 15 4.64 23.76 -16.85
C VAL A 15 4.63 22.48 -16.01
N LEU A 16 4.31 22.58 -14.72
CA LEU A 16 4.21 21.43 -13.82
C LEU A 16 3.07 20.45 -14.23
N ARG A 17 1.98 20.98 -14.80
CA ARG A 17 0.86 20.13 -15.26
C ARG A 17 1.18 19.34 -16.52
N GLU A 18 2.04 19.86 -17.38
CA GLU A 18 2.42 19.22 -18.64
C GLU A 18 3.61 18.27 -18.49
N THR A 19 4.40 18.41 -17.44
CA THR A 19 5.63 17.66 -17.24
C THR A 19 5.43 16.51 -16.25
N ASN A 20 5.71 15.29 -16.68
CA ASN A 20 5.72 14.10 -15.79
C ASN A 20 6.97 14.02 -14.88
N GLN A 21 7.83 15.01 -14.90
CA GLN A 21 9.13 15.02 -14.22
C GLN A 21 9.33 16.30 -13.38
N ASP A 22 8.39 16.58 -12.51
CA ASP A 22 8.29 17.82 -11.73
C ASP A 22 9.58 18.21 -11.01
N LEU A 23 10.24 17.25 -10.34
CA LEU A 23 11.46 17.51 -9.59
C LEU A 23 12.68 17.77 -10.49
N LEU A 24 12.73 17.15 -11.67
CA LEU A 24 13.81 17.37 -12.61
C LEU A 24 13.77 18.79 -13.17
N GLU A 25 12.57 19.30 -13.48
CA GLU A 25 12.38 20.66 -13.97
C GLU A 25 12.69 21.71 -12.89
N VAL A 26 12.33 21.43 -11.65
CA VAL A 26 12.70 22.28 -10.50
C VAL A 26 14.22 22.41 -10.36
N VAL A 27 14.96 21.31 -10.51
CA VAL A 27 16.43 21.31 -10.45
C VAL A 27 17.01 22.05 -11.65
N ARG A 28 16.43 21.89 -12.84
CA ARG A 28 16.87 22.59 -14.06
C ARG A 28 16.75 24.11 -13.92
N VAL A 29 15.65 24.59 -13.32
CA VAL A 29 15.42 26.03 -13.13
C VAL A 29 16.17 26.55 -11.92
N GLY A 30 16.18 25.84 -10.80
CA GLY A 30 16.76 26.30 -9.54
C GLY A 30 18.27 26.14 -9.44
N ALA A 31 18.85 25.17 -10.15
CA ALA A 31 20.28 24.89 -10.12
C ALA A 31 20.83 24.54 -11.53
N PRO A 32 20.86 25.48 -12.47
CA PRO A 32 21.28 25.24 -13.85
C PRO A 32 22.75 24.78 -13.98
N TRP A 33 23.56 25.01 -12.95
CA TRP A 33 24.94 24.54 -12.87
C TRP A 33 25.07 23.07 -12.52
N PHE A 34 23.99 22.43 -12.01
CA PHE A 34 24.03 21.03 -11.57
C PHE A 34 23.69 20.09 -12.73
N PRO A 35 24.54 19.06 -13.01
CA PRO A 35 24.27 18.11 -14.10
C PRO A 35 23.00 17.28 -13.86
N LEU A 36 22.00 17.43 -14.72
CA LEU A 36 20.72 16.71 -14.61
C LEU A 36 20.88 15.17 -14.64
N VAL A 37 21.91 14.69 -15.34
CA VAL A 37 22.24 13.24 -15.41
C VAL A 37 22.62 12.71 -14.01
N VAL A 38 23.39 13.46 -13.24
CA VAL A 38 23.77 13.09 -11.87
C VAL A 38 22.53 13.08 -10.97
N PHE A 39 21.66 14.08 -11.09
CA PHE A 39 20.40 14.09 -10.35
C PHE A 39 19.52 12.87 -10.67
N SER A 40 19.34 12.56 -11.96
CA SER A 40 18.57 11.40 -12.40
C SER A 40 19.14 10.08 -11.87
N PHE A 41 20.45 9.94 -11.84
CA PHE A 41 21.12 8.75 -11.28
C PHE A 41 20.88 8.63 -9.77
N ILE A 42 21.01 9.72 -9.02
CA ILE A 42 20.74 9.76 -7.57
C ILE A 42 19.28 9.41 -7.32
N ALA A 43 18.35 10.00 -8.08
CA ALA A 43 16.92 9.72 -7.97
C ALA A 43 16.60 8.25 -8.25
N MET A 44 17.21 7.66 -9.30
CA MET A 44 17.05 6.24 -9.63
C MET A 44 17.50 5.33 -8.48
N VAL A 45 18.66 5.59 -7.89
CA VAL A 45 19.18 4.82 -6.74
C VAL A 45 18.27 4.96 -5.52
N ALA A 46 17.80 6.18 -5.22
CA ALA A 46 16.93 6.47 -4.10
C ALA A 46 15.56 5.75 -4.25
N VAL A 47 14.95 5.83 -5.43
CA VAL A 47 13.68 5.15 -5.73
C VAL A 47 13.84 3.63 -5.68
N SER A 48 14.94 3.11 -6.22
CA SER A 48 15.24 1.66 -6.17
C SER A 48 15.37 1.16 -4.73
N ASN A 49 16.06 1.89 -3.87
CA ASN A 49 16.19 1.55 -2.46
C ASN A 49 14.81 1.54 -1.76
N THR A 50 13.99 2.56 -1.98
CA THR A 50 12.63 2.64 -1.42
C THR A 50 11.76 1.48 -1.91
N SER A 51 11.84 1.15 -3.20
CA SER A 51 11.09 0.03 -3.80
C SER A 51 11.49 -1.32 -3.19
N LEU A 52 12.79 -1.55 -2.96
CA LEU A 52 13.28 -2.77 -2.31
C LEU A 52 12.77 -2.89 -0.87
N ILE A 53 12.77 -1.81 -0.10
CA ILE A 53 12.24 -1.80 1.27
C ILE A 53 10.74 -2.12 1.25
N ASN A 54 9.96 -1.50 0.37
CA ASN A 54 8.52 -1.74 0.27
C ASN A 54 8.20 -3.18 -0.16
N LEU A 55 8.94 -3.75 -1.12
CA LEU A 55 8.77 -5.16 -1.51
C LEU A 55 9.11 -6.13 -0.36
N MET A 56 10.17 -5.81 0.40
CA MET A 56 10.53 -6.60 1.58
C MET A 56 9.44 -6.54 2.65
N MET A 57 8.89 -5.36 2.93
CA MET A 57 7.79 -5.19 3.89
C MET A 57 6.53 -5.94 3.44
N ALA A 58 6.14 -5.80 2.17
CA ALA A 58 4.98 -6.47 1.59
C ALA A 58 5.11 -8.00 1.65
N SER A 59 6.28 -8.56 1.32
CA SER A 59 6.52 -10.00 1.38
C SER A 59 6.47 -10.54 2.82
N ARG A 60 6.96 -9.78 3.80
CA ARG A 60 6.88 -10.14 5.22
C ARG A 60 5.45 -10.07 5.75
N LEU A 61 4.65 -9.09 5.28
CA LEU A 61 3.24 -8.99 5.63
C LEU A 61 2.48 -10.23 5.14
N LEU A 62 2.66 -10.63 3.88
CA LEU A 62 2.05 -11.85 3.34
C LEU A 62 2.49 -13.11 4.11
N TYR A 63 3.76 -13.20 4.44
CA TYR A 63 4.27 -14.30 5.28
C TYR A 63 3.57 -14.33 6.65
N GLY A 64 3.43 -13.19 7.32
CA GLY A 64 2.71 -13.07 8.59
C GLY A 64 1.25 -13.50 8.47
N MET A 65 0.54 -12.99 7.44
CA MET A 65 -0.86 -13.36 7.18
C MET A 65 -1.03 -14.86 6.89
N SER A 66 -0.05 -15.50 6.25
CA SER A 66 -0.06 -16.93 5.99
C SER A 66 0.11 -17.74 7.29
N ASN A 67 0.95 -17.28 8.22
CA ASN A 67 1.13 -17.94 9.51
C ASN A 67 -0.10 -17.78 10.41
N GLU A 68 -0.82 -16.66 10.30
CA GLU A 68 -2.10 -16.43 10.99
C GLU A 68 -3.30 -17.15 10.33
N GLY A 69 -3.06 -17.90 9.25
CA GLY A 69 -4.12 -18.63 8.55
C GLY A 69 -5.10 -17.75 7.75
N VAL A 70 -4.76 -16.49 7.47
CA VAL A 70 -5.61 -15.57 6.69
C VAL A 70 -5.52 -15.84 5.21
N ILE A 71 -4.34 -16.26 4.72
CA ILE A 71 -4.07 -16.59 3.31
C ILE A 71 -3.43 -17.98 3.20
N PRO A 72 -3.44 -18.60 2.00
CA PRO A 72 -2.93 -19.95 1.82
C PRO A 72 -1.50 -20.13 2.33
N ARG A 73 -1.24 -21.26 2.99
CA ARG A 73 0.05 -21.63 3.62
C ARG A 73 1.23 -21.63 2.67
N ILE A 74 1.00 -21.65 1.35
CA ILE A 74 2.03 -21.59 0.34
C ILE A 74 2.87 -20.29 0.43
N PHE A 75 2.26 -19.18 0.87
CA PHE A 75 2.96 -17.91 1.09
C PHE A 75 3.86 -17.91 2.34
N GLY A 76 3.65 -18.88 3.23
CA GLY A 76 4.51 -19.14 4.38
C GLY A 76 5.76 -19.97 4.06
N ALA A 77 5.93 -20.42 2.81
CA ALA A 77 7.09 -21.20 2.41
C ALA A 77 8.38 -20.36 2.46
N VAL A 78 9.30 -20.74 3.35
CA VAL A 78 10.58 -20.08 3.57
C VAL A 78 11.69 -20.90 2.92
N HIS A 79 12.56 -20.22 2.17
CA HIS A 79 13.75 -20.87 1.60
C HIS A 79 14.73 -21.24 2.72
N GLN A 80 15.04 -22.53 2.90
CA GLN A 80 15.80 -23.07 4.05
C GLN A 80 17.17 -22.38 4.26
N ARG A 81 17.91 -22.09 3.19
CA ARG A 81 19.25 -21.50 3.26
C ARG A 81 19.23 -19.99 3.49
N ARG A 82 18.27 -19.25 2.88
CA ARG A 82 18.21 -17.78 2.93
C ARG A 82 17.20 -17.26 3.96
N ARG A 83 16.38 -18.12 4.52
CA ARG A 83 15.30 -17.79 5.48
C ARG A 83 14.37 -16.66 5.02
N THR A 84 14.10 -16.62 3.70
CA THR A 84 13.25 -15.60 3.07
C THR A 84 11.99 -16.24 2.50
N PRO A 85 10.81 -15.60 2.58
CA PRO A 85 9.56 -16.09 2.01
C PRO A 85 9.53 -15.87 0.50
N TRP A 86 10.20 -16.77 -0.25
CA TRP A 86 10.43 -16.60 -1.70
C TRP A 86 9.14 -16.55 -2.53
N VAL A 87 8.10 -17.31 -2.15
CA VAL A 87 6.81 -17.31 -2.83
C VAL A 87 6.13 -15.95 -2.68
N ALA A 88 6.13 -15.38 -1.47
CA ALA A 88 5.57 -14.06 -1.22
C ALA A 88 6.33 -12.96 -1.98
N ILE A 89 7.66 -13.07 -2.08
CA ILE A 89 8.50 -12.12 -2.84
C ILE A 89 8.16 -12.17 -4.33
N ILE A 90 8.10 -13.36 -4.93
CA ILE A 90 7.76 -13.52 -6.35
C ILE A 90 6.36 -12.97 -6.63
N PHE A 91 5.39 -13.29 -5.79
CA PHE A 91 4.01 -12.83 -5.95
C PHE A 91 3.89 -11.29 -5.87
N THR A 92 4.49 -10.66 -4.85
CA THR A 92 4.46 -9.20 -4.73
C THR A 92 5.18 -8.51 -5.87
N THR A 93 6.32 -9.06 -6.31
CA THR A 93 7.07 -8.53 -7.44
C THR A 93 6.28 -8.66 -8.75
N ALA A 94 5.63 -9.79 -8.97
CA ALA A 94 4.80 -10.01 -10.16
C ALA A 94 3.62 -9.02 -10.24
N ILE A 95 2.93 -8.79 -9.11
CA ILE A 95 1.86 -7.78 -9.04
C ILE A 95 2.42 -6.38 -9.30
N ALA A 96 3.53 -6.01 -8.67
CA ALA A 96 4.14 -4.70 -8.85
C ALA A 96 4.53 -4.45 -10.31
N LEU A 97 5.16 -5.44 -10.98
CA LEU A 97 5.52 -5.36 -12.39
C LEU A 97 4.28 -5.29 -13.30
N ALA A 98 3.25 -6.09 -13.04
CA ALA A 98 2.02 -6.07 -13.83
C ALA A 98 1.30 -4.71 -13.74
N LEU A 99 1.26 -4.11 -12.54
CA LEU A 99 0.70 -2.78 -12.33
C LEU A 99 1.55 -1.69 -13.01
N ALA A 100 2.87 -1.75 -12.86
CA ALA A 100 3.79 -0.80 -13.48
C ALA A 100 3.73 -0.84 -15.02
N ALA A 101 3.52 -2.03 -15.61
CA ALA A 101 3.45 -2.20 -17.06
C ALA A 101 2.13 -1.70 -17.67
N ARG A 102 1.05 -1.59 -16.88
CA ARG A 102 -0.30 -1.26 -17.37
C ARG A 102 -0.86 0.08 -16.90
N SER A 103 -0.22 0.72 -15.96
CA SER A 103 -0.76 1.92 -15.33
C SER A 103 0.27 3.05 -15.29
N ASP A 104 -0.21 4.27 -15.50
CA ASP A 104 0.61 5.47 -15.30
C ASP A 104 0.96 5.67 -13.84
N VAL A 105 2.13 6.26 -13.55
CA VAL A 105 2.63 6.53 -12.20
C VAL A 105 1.65 7.36 -11.37
N ALA A 106 1.02 8.37 -11.99
CA ALA A 106 0.02 9.21 -11.33
C ALA A 106 -1.22 8.41 -10.87
N ARG A 107 -1.70 7.48 -11.71
CA ARG A 107 -2.83 6.59 -11.37
C ARG A 107 -2.48 5.62 -10.26
N LEU A 108 -1.26 5.05 -10.28
CA LEU A 108 -0.79 4.17 -9.20
C LEU A 108 -0.67 4.91 -7.88
N GLY A 109 -0.13 6.15 -7.90
CA GLY A 109 -0.06 7.00 -6.72
C GLY A 109 -1.45 7.33 -6.15
N GLY A 110 -2.40 7.68 -7.01
CA GLY A 110 -3.79 7.91 -6.63
C GLY A 110 -4.47 6.67 -6.05
N THR A 111 -4.26 5.49 -6.66
CA THR A 111 -4.80 4.22 -6.16
C THR A 111 -4.22 3.88 -4.78
N THR A 112 -2.91 4.05 -4.60
CA THR A 112 -2.26 3.81 -3.31
C THR A 112 -2.82 4.73 -2.22
N ALA A 113 -2.98 6.01 -2.51
CA ALA A 113 -3.59 6.97 -1.58
C ALA A 113 -5.04 6.61 -1.24
N LEU A 114 -5.84 6.13 -2.23
CA LEU A 114 -7.21 5.65 -2.01
C LEU A 114 -7.24 4.47 -1.04
N LEU A 115 -6.41 3.45 -1.30
CA LEU A 115 -6.34 2.26 -0.44
C LEU A 115 -5.88 2.60 0.98
N LEU A 116 -4.90 3.50 1.13
CA LEU A 116 -4.46 3.98 2.45
C LEU A 116 -5.58 4.71 3.19
N LEU A 117 -6.35 5.57 2.52
CA LEU A 117 -7.49 6.25 3.12
C LEU A 117 -8.57 5.26 3.58
N CYS A 118 -8.84 4.22 2.80
CA CYS A 118 -9.77 3.15 3.20
C CYS A 118 -9.26 2.40 4.44
N VAL A 119 -7.97 2.05 4.48
CA VAL A 119 -7.36 1.39 5.64
C VAL A 119 -7.42 2.30 6.87
N PHE A 120 -7.08 3.58 6.74
CA PHE A 120 -7.17 4.53 7.86
C PHE A 120 -8.60 4.73 8.35
N ALA A 121 -9.59 4.76 7.46
CA ALA A 121 -10.99 4.79 7.85
C ALA A 121 -11.36 3.55 8.68
N LEU A 122 -10.98 2.34 8.23
CA LEU A 122 -11.20 1.08 8.97
C LEU A 122 -10.48 1.08 10.33
N VAL A 123 -9.24 1.55 10.39
CA VAL A 123 -8.48 1.65 11.66
C VAL A 123 -9.19 2.60 12.63
N ASN A 124 -9.68 3.75 12.17
CA ASN A 124 -10.43 4.67 13.02
C ASN A 124 -11.71 4.03 13.58
N VAL A 125 -12.44 3.25 12.76
CA VAL A 125 -13.61 2.47 13.22
C VAL A 125 -13.18 1.41 14.23
N ALA A 126 -12.12 0.66 13.95
CA ALA A 126 -11.60 -0.36 14.86
C ALA A 126 -11.22 0.24 16.23
N VAL A 127 -10.58 1.40 16.26
CA VAL A 127 -10.26 2.12 17.50
C VAL A 127 -11.54 2.47 18.28
N LEU A 128 -12.60 2.93 17.60
CA LEU A 128 -13.88 3.24 18.25
C LEU A 128 -14.54 1.99 18.85
N VAL A 129 -14.49 0.86 18.15
CA VAL A 129 -15.04 -0.42 18.62
C VAL A 129 -14.22 -0.96 19.81
N LEU A 130 -12.88 -0.98 19.69
CA LEU A 130 -12.00 -1.49 20.75
C LEU A 130 -12.09 -0.64 22.04
N ARG A 131 -12.43 0.64 21.96
CA ARG A 131 -12.63 1.47 23.15
C ARG A 131 -13.77 1.00 24.06
N ARG A 132 -14.67 0.16 23.55
CA ARG A 132 -15.72 -0.46 24.36
C ARG A 132 -15.20 -1.53 25.32
N HIS A 133 -14.01 -2.07 25.03
CA HIS A 133 -13.34 -3.05 25.89
C HIS A 133 -12.39 -2.34 26.83
N THR A 134 -12.62 -2.47 28.13
CA THR A 134 -11.77 -1.88 29.16
C THR A 134 -10.54 -2.74 29.36
N VAL A 135 -9.35 -2.18 29.16
CA VAL A 135 -8.06 -2.83 29.42
C VAL A 135 -7.63 -2.47 30.84
N GLY A 136 -7.16 -3.47 31.62
CA GLY A 136 -6.85 -3.34 33.05
C GLY A 136 -5.59 -2.57 33.41
N HIS A 137 -4.88 -1.95 32.46
CA HIS A 137 -3.69 -1.13 32.71
C HIS A 137 -3.89 0.32 32.30
N ALA A 138 -3.18 1.23 32.98
CA ALA A 138 -3.22 2.65 32.64
C ALA A 138 -2.56 2.90 31.29
N HIS A 139 -3.28 3.45 30.32
CA HIS A 139 -2.77 3.80 29.00
C HIS A 139 -3.34 5.16 28.58
N TYR A 140 -2.60 5.86 27.73
CA TYR A 140 -3.06 7.11 27.16
C TYR A 140 -4.26 6.87 26.22
N ARG A 141 -5.36 7.59 26.46
CA ARG A 141 -6.54 7.59 25.60
C ARG A 141 -6.66 8.93 24.91
N ALA A 142 -6.46 8.97 23.60
CA ALA A 142 -6.74 10.16 22.82
C ALA A 142 -8.24 10.56 22.92
N PRO A 143 -8.62 11.83 22.81
CA PRO A 143 -10.02 12.26 22.82
C PRO A 143 -10.85 11.53 21.76
N THR A 144 -12.10 11.19 22.05
CA THR A 144 -12.96 10.38 21.16
C THR A 144 -13.29 11.09 19.85
N PHE A 145 -13.23 12.41 19.81
CA PHE A 145 -13.47 13.16 18.58
C PHE A 145 -12.40 12.94 17.50
N CYS A 146 -11.14 12.63 17.91
CA CYS A 146 -10.04 12.42 16.97
C CYS A 146 -10.29 11.26 15.98
N PRO A 147 -10.62 10.02 16.40
CA PRO A 147 -10.91 8.95 15.48
C PRO A 147 -12.22 9.16 14.70
N ILE A 148 -13.20 9.87 15.26
CA ILE A 148 -14.43 10.23 14.54
C ILE A 148 -14.10 11.19 13.40
N LEU A 149 -13.36 12.26 13.68
CA LEU A 149 -12.94 13.24 12.69
C LEU A 149 -12.02 12.61 11.64
N GLY A 150 -11.11 11.73 12.07
CA GLY A 150 -10.24 10.94 11.18
C GLY A 150 -11.05 10.06 10.21
N PHE A 151 -12.08 9.37 10.71
CA PHE A 151 -12.97 8.56 9.86
C PHE A 151 -13.67 9.40 8.80
N PHE A 152 -14.35 10.48 9.21
CA PHE A 152 -15.08 11.35 8.27
C PHE A 152 -14.16 12.02 7.25
N SER A 153 -12.98 12.48 7.68
CA SER A 153 -11.99 13.07 6.79
C SER A 153 -11.48 12.06 5.76
N CYS A 154 -11.11 10.84 6.18
CA CYS A 154 -10.68 9.77 5.27
C CYS A 154 -11.81 9.35 4.32
N ALA A 155 -13.03 9.20 4.83
CA ALA A 155 -14.20 8.83 4.02
C ALA A 155 -14.52 9.90 2.97
N TYR A 156 -14.49 11.17 3.35
CA TYR A 156 -14.70 12.30 2.42
C TYR A 156 -13.66 12.33 1.32
N LEU A 157 -12.36 12.22 1.68
CA LEU A 157 -11.25 12.21 0.71
C LEU A 157 -11.22 10.95 -0.17
N ALA A 158 -11.82 9.85 0.28
CA ALA A 158 -11.95 8.62 -0.51
C ALA A 158 -13.14 8.66 -1.46
N MET A 159 -14.03 9.67 -1.41
CA MET A 159 -15.18 9.74 -2.31
C MET A 159 -14.77 10.02 -3.76
N PRO A 160 -15.43 9.38 -4.75
CA PRO A 160 -15.12 9.55 -6.17
C PRO A 160 -15.36 10.99 -6.66
N PHE A 161 -16.26 11.71 -6.01
CA PHE A 161 -16.54 13.10 -6.32
C PHE A 161 -15.35 14.04 -6.05
N VAL A 162 -14.53 13.73 -5.04
CA VAL A 162 -13.35 14.54 -4.66
C VAL A 162 -12.16 14.22 -5.57
N ARG A 163 -12.04 12.96 -6.01
CA ARG A 163 -10.87 12.48 -6.78
C ARG A 163 -11.01 12.59 -8.29
N GLY A 164 -12.25 12.54 -8.82
CA GLY A 164 -12.54 12.73 -10.24
C GLY A 164 -12.07 11.62 -11.19
N ASP A 165 -11.19 10.70 -10.78
CA ASP A 165 -10.61 9.66 -11.63
C ASP A 165 -11.11 8.26 -11.24
N LEU A 166 -12.07 7.75 -11.99
CA LEU A 166 -12.70 6.44 -11.78
C LEU A 166 -11.73 5.26 -12.03
N SER A 167 -10.64 5.48 -12.78
CA SER A 167 -9.67 4.41 -13.05
C SER A 167 -8.94 3.92 -11.80
N GLN A 168 -8.73 4.81 -10.82
CA GLN A 168 -8.12 4.46 -9.54
C GLN A 168 -8.97 3.48 -8.74
N TYR A 169 -10.31 3.64 -8.80
CA TYR A 169 -11.26 2.72 -8.14
C TYR A 169 -11.29 1.36 -8.82
N ALA A 170 -11.15 1.32 -10.15
CA ALA A 170 -11.07 0.05 -10.88
C ALA A 170 -9.82 -0.74 -10.47
N ILE A 171 -8.65 -0.10 -10.40
CA ILE A 171 -7.41 -0.75 -9.95
C ILE A 171 -7.52 -1.20 -8.49
N ALA A 172 -8.05 -0.34 -7.60
CA ALA A 172 -8.28 -0.68 -6.21
C ALA A 172 -9.25 -1.86 -6.05
N GLY A 173 -10.32 -1.90 -6.86
CA GLY A 173 -11.28 -2.99 -6.91
C GLY A 173 -10.65 -4.31 -7.33
N VAL A 174 -9.81 -4.31 -8.36
CA VAL A 174 -9.06 -5.51 -8.80
C VAL A 174 -8.15 -6.04 -7.69
N LEU A 175 -7.41 -5.15 -7.02
CA LEU A 175 -6.53 -5.55 -5.92
C LEU A 175 -7.32 -6.12 -4.73
N LEU A 176 -8.46 -5.54 -4.42
CA LEU A 176 -9.36 -6.03 -3.37
C LEU A 176 -9.95 -7.39 -3.74
N LEU A 177 -10.35 -7.59 -4.99
CA LEU A 177 -10.82 -8.89 -5.49
C LEU A 177 -9.74 -9.98 -5.38
N ILE A 178 -8.48 -9.66 -5.70
CA ILE A 178 -7.35 -10.58 -5.50
C ILE A 178 -7.23 -10.95 -4.02
N GLY A 179 -7.33 -9.99 -3.11
CA GLY A 179 -7.30 -10.24 -1.66
C GLY A 179 -8.44 -11.14 -1.19
N ILE A 180 -9.67 -10.87 -1.63
CA ILE A 180 -10.85 -11.69 -1.31
C ILE A 180 -10.69 -13.10 -1.90
N ALA A 181 -10.20 -13.24 -3.12
CA ALA A 181 -9.97 -14.54 -3.75
C ALA A 181 -8.95 -15.37 -2.95
N LEU A 182 -7.84 -14.78 -2.52
CA LEU A 182 -6.86 -15.45 -1.67
C LEU A 182 -7.46 -15.89 -0.34
N TYR A 183 -8.26 -15.06 0.30
CA TYR A 183 -8.95 -15.39 1.54
C TYR A 183 -9.95 -16.53 1.36
N THR A 184 -10.79 -16.46 0.32
CA THR A 184 -11.78 -17.52 0.04
C THR A 184 -11.13 -18.86 -0.34
N ILE A 185 -10.06 -18.84 -1.11
CA ILE A 185 -9.27 -20.05 -1.41
C ILE A 185 -8.73 -20.66 -0.12
N ASN A 186 -8.18 -19.85 0.78
CA ASN A 186 -7.70 -20.34 2.06
C ASN A 186 -8.81 -21.01 2.88
N LEU A 187 -9.96 -20.35 2.98
CA LEU A 187 -11.11 -20.84 3.73
C LEU A 187 -11.67 -22.18 3.17
N LEU A 188 -11.63 -22.34 1.85
CA LEU A 188 -12.00 -23.58 1.18
C LEU A 188 -10.99 -24.71 1.41
N LEU A 189 -9.69 -24.38 1.43
CA LEU A 189 -8.63 -25.36 1.71
C LEU A 189 -8.67 -25.84 3.16
N GLU A 190 -8.93 -24.95 4.12
CA GLU A 190 -9.09 -25.31 5.53
C GLU A 190 -10.31 -26.22 5.75
N ARG A 191 -11.43 -25.90 5.10
CA ARG A 191 -12.64 -26.77 5.19
C ARG A 191 -12.38 -28.17 4.62
N ARG A 192 -11.61 -28.29 3.53
CA ARG A 192 -11.25 -29.60 2.96
C ARG A 192 -10.31 -30.38 3.88
N GLY A 193 -9.29 -29.72 4.45
CA GLY A 193 -8.38 -30.34 5.40
C GLY A 193 -9.06 -30.82 6.69
N ALA A 194 -10.09 -30.11 7.16
CA ALA A 194 -10.88 -30.52 8.31
C ALA A 194 -11.78 -31.75 8.02
N ILE A 195 -12.21 -31.92 6.77
CA ILE A 195 -13.00 -33.08 6.33
C ILE A 195 -12.10 -34.34 6.23
N ASP A 196 -10.88 -34.20 5.71
CA ASP A 196 -9.93 -35.34 5.57
C ASP A 196 -9.43 -35.86 6.92
N THR A 197 -9.27 -35.00 7.93
CA THR A 197 -8.86 -35.40 9.29
C THR A 197 -10.01 -36.05 10.08
N GLY A 198 -11.27 -35.79 9.75
CA GLY A 198 -12.44 -36.38 10.38
C GLY A 198 -12.77 -37.80 9.92
N THR A 199 -12.27 -38.19 8.73
CA THR A 199 -12.56 -39.55 8.16
C THR A 199 -11.52 -40.61 8.54
N SER A 200 -10.40 -40.22 9.15
CA SER A 200 -9.34 -41.14 9.58
C SER A 200 -9.43 -41.57 11.06
N ALA A 201 -10.45 -41.13 11.80
CA ALA A 201 -10.67 -41.44 13.22
C ALA A 201 -11.95 -42.25 13.49
N GLY A 202 -12.37 -43.08 12.50
CA GLY A 202 -13.49 -44.02 12.63
C GLY A 202 -13.03 -45.46 12.51
#